data_898a05e8c30c3c5c453759631425a69e
#
_entry.id   898a05e8c30c3c5c453759631425a69e
#
_cell.length_a   1.000
_cell.length_b   1.000
_cell.length_c   1.000
_cell.angle_alpha   90.00
_cell.angle_beta   90.00
_cell.angle_gamma   90.00
#
_symmetry.space_group_name_H-M   'P 1'
#
loop_
_entity.id
_entity.type
_entity.pdbx_description
1 polymer ?
#
loop_
_entity_poly.entity_id
_entity_poly.type
_entity_poly.pdbx_seq_one_letter_code
_entity_poly.pdbx_strand_id
1 'polypeptide(L)'
;MRFDPEYLRYVVDRLAALGSHPLGFRVAGTPEERAATSFIAAELRDTGLSDVVEEPVPVDAWRLEEAYVEAGRTRYDCASFGGVPETGANGIRAELVDVGRGGRKELNRVDVADRIALVDWQVQPLWPYHVGLELGLRGAKAMVVVARDGGPYYQAPGALGTFDGIWHAEGPPCVTIRREDAAKLSAGSEVRVVLRAPLTRGAEAANVIGVLPGRRRGAPNVVAGHHDGWFRGAFDDASAVAITLALARAFATESVKLERPLAFVSHTAEEYGIANSSYDWCYGAWYQIVHDHRDWSTGSGFYLNVEGSGRPDPFVVDTPPELARWLRSSCRRATQDGLLPHGYKLAAPTTWTEVWPFLAAGVPSINVSTFTTEFDRTEYHTQYDTTDRIDFDYLARLTEVCGRLLLEADAGAADALDFPARARHLERSLSGLVHKGLERSLLGLERADGRQRFTAIGRGLHGLDAREAARYPHEQTAQDVRRLEAALQSVRAGDNGSAARELARVGLNWLCSDLGPEAFRIERSRRGRKAPRACWAAQGDPDVGPDLWEELASLRGEQGGREPGPWLERRLEHQLARSQRELGRRLDRMAAAASGRIFPLPRPRLEDLPA
;
A
#
# COMPACT_ATOMS: atom_id res chain seq x y z
N MET A 1 -24.88 18.58 7.58
CA MET A 1 -25.48 17.31 7.11
C MET A 1 -25.52 16.34 8.26
N ARG A 2 -26.59 15.56 8.40
CA ARG A 2 -26.65 14.44 9.34
C ARG A 2 -26.72 13.15 8.54
N PHE A 3 -25.96 12.16 8.94
CA PHE A 3 -25.89 10.87 8.27
C PHE A 3 -26.56 9.81 9.13
N ASP A 4 -27.27 8.90 8.48
CA ASP A 4 -28.05 7.85 9.11
C ASP A 4 -27.14 6.62 9.38
N PRO A 5 -26.88 6.26 10.65
CA PRO A 5 -26.09 5.08 10.98
C PRO A 5 -26.69 3.77 10.45
N GLU A 6 -28.00 3.67 10.32
CA GLU A 6 -28.66 2.47 9.81
C GLU A 6 -28.42 2.28 8.30
N TYR A 7 -28.38 3.38 7.54
CA TYR A 7 -28.00 3.30 6.13
C TYR A 7 -26.54 2.86 5.95
N LEU A 8 -25.64 3.43 6.76
CA LEU A 8 -24.22 3.02 6.74
C LEU A 8 -24.07 1.53 7.07
N ARG A 9 -24.78 1.05 8.11
CA ARG A 9 -24.83 -0.37 8.46
C ARG A 9 -25.36 -1.22 7.32
N TYR A 10 -26.46 -0.80 6.71
CA TYR A 10 -27.05 -1.51 5.58
C TYR A 10 -26.04 -1.73 4.45
N VAL A 11 -25.28 -0.69 4.07
CA VAL A 11 -24.28 -0.79 3.01
C VAL A 11 -23.16 -1.77 3.39
N VAL A 12 -22.60 -1.63 4.60
CA VAL A 12 -21.54 -2.53 5.10
C VAL A 12 -22.01 -3.97 5.14
N ASP A 13 -23.20 -4.24 5.71
CA ASP A 13 -23.77 -5.59 5.82
C ASP A 13 -23.98 -6.22 4.43
N ARG A 14 -24.45 -5.42 3.46
CA ARG A 14 -24.67 -5.88 2.09
C ARG A 14 -23.37 -6.28 1.41
N LEU A 15 -22.31 -5.50 1.54
CA LEU A 15 -21.00 -5.77 0.94
C LEU A 15 -20.30 -6.94 1.65
N ALA A 16 -20.30 -6.96 2.98
CA ALA A 16 -19.69 -8.03 3.78
C ALA A 16 -20.35 -9.41 3.56
N ALA A 17 -21.60 -9.43 3.10
CA ALA A 17 -22.35 -10.66 2.81
C ALA A 17 -22.08 -11.24 1.40
N LEU A 18 -21.36 -10.56 0.53
CA LEU A 18 -21.21 -10.96 -0.89
C LEU A 18 -20.20 -12.08 -1.14
N GLY A 19 -19.43 -12.50 -0.16
CA GLY A 19 -18.47 -13.58 -0.33
C GLY A 19 -19.16 -14.96 -0.47
N SER A 20 -18.84 -15.74 -1.49
CA SER A 20 -19.34 -17.10 -1.67
C SER A 20 -18.57 -18.16 -0.87
N HIS A 21 -17.32 -17.89 -0.54
CA HIS A 21 -16.53 -18.73 0.35
C HIS A 21 -16.98 -18.56 1.81
N PRO A 22 -16.94 -19.61 2.67
CA PRO A 22 -17.31 -19.47 4.09
C PRO A 22 -16.55 -18.37 4.84
N LEU A 23 -15.32 -18.09 4.42
CA LEU A 23 -14.49 -16.99 4.98
C LEU A 23 -14.83 -15.62 4.38
N GLY A 24 -15.59 -15.56 3.28
CA GLY A 24 -15.86 -14.33 2.53
C GLY A 24 -15.12 -14.28 1.20
N PHE A 25 -14.31 -13.27 0.97
CA PHE A 25 -13.57 -12.90 -0.24
C PHE A 25 -14.43 -12.26 -1.33
N ARG A 26 -14.03 -11.06 -1.69
CA ARG A 26 -14.65 -10.23 -2.73
C ARG A 26 -13.56 -9.63 -3.62
N VAL A 27 -12.71 -10.53 -4.16
CA VAL A 27 -11.52 -10.13 -4.92
C VAL A 27 -11.91 -9.62 -6.32
N ALA A 28 -11.18 -8.65 -6.83
CA ALA A 28 -11.41 -8.03 -8.13
C ALA A 28 -11.56 -9.05 -9.27
N GLY A 29 -12.54 -8.82 -10.15
CA GLY A 29 -12.86 -9.66 -11.30
C GLY A 29 -13.62 -10.95 -10.96
N THR A 30 -13.93 -11.20 -9.68
CA THR A 30 -14.76 -12.35 -9.27
C THR A 30 -16.27 -12.03 -9.37
N PRO A 31 -17.15 -13.05 -9.38
CA PRO A 31 -18.59 -12.81 -9.33
C PRO A 31 -19.04 -12.04 -8.08
N GLU A 32 -18.34 -12.22 -6.97
CA GLU A 32 -18.60 -11.56 -5.69
C GLU A 32 -18.32 -10.07 -5.77
N GLU A 33 -17.20 -9.68 -6.38
CA GLU A 33 -16.87 -8.26 -6.61
C GLU A 33 -17.83 -7.64 -7.64
N ARG A 34 -18.17 -8.35 -8.72
CA ARG A 34 -19.16 -7.87 -9.69
C ARG A 34 -20.54 -7.60 -9.05
N ALA A 35 -20.94 -8.42 -8.07
CA ALA A 35 -22.15 -8.18 -7.30
C ALA A 35 -22.04 -6.91 -6.44
N ALA A 36 -20.88 -6.60 -5.89
CA ALA A 36 -20.60 -5.35 -5.19
C ALA A 36 -20.66 -4.15 -6.15
N THR A 37 -20.00 -4.22 -7.29
CA THR A 37 -20.05 -3.22 -8.37
C THR A 37 -21.50 -2.89 -8.75
N SER A 38 -22.32 -3.92 -9.01
CA SER A 38 -23.73 -3.74 -9.38
C SER A 38 -24.57 -3.12 -8.25
N PHE A 39 -24.31 -3.52 -7.01
CA PHE A 39 -24.97 -2.96 -5.84
C PHE A 39 -24.65 -1.46 -5.67
N ILE A 40 -23.37 -1.10 -5.73
CA ILE A 40 -22.91 0.28 -5.58
C ILE A 40 -23.46 1.17 -6.70
N ALA A 41 -23.42 0.68 -7.94
CA ALA A 41 -23.98 1.41 -9.07
C ALA A 41 -25.50 1.65 -8.92
N ALA A 42 -26.23 0.67 -8.39
CA ALA A 42 -27.65 0.83 -8.10
C ALA A 42 -27.89 1.89 -7.00
N GLU A 43 -27.15 1.81 -5.88
CA GLU A 43 -27.25 2.80 -4.80
C GLU A 43 -26.94 4.22 -5.29
N LEU A 44 -25.91 4.41 -6.13
CA LEU A 44 -25.61 5.72 -6.71
C LEU A 44 -26.74 6.21 -7.64
N ARG A 45 -27.33 5.34 -8.47
CA ARG A 45 -28.47 5.70 -9.33
C ARG A 45 -29.69 6.10 -8.51
N ASP A 46 -29.94 5.40 -7.40
CA ASP A 46 -31.06 5.68 -6.49
C ASP A 46 -30.92 7.04 -5.78
N THR A 47 -29.71 7.61 -5.70
CA THR A 47 -29.51 8.98 -5.22
C THR A 47 -29.99 10.06 -6.19
N GLY A 48 -30.30 9.69 -7.43
CA GLY A 48 -30.67 10.62 -8.50
C GLY A 48 -29.47 11.18 -9.29
N LEU A 49 -28.28 10.63 -9.11
CA LEU A 49 -27.12 10.93 -9.99
C LEU A 49 -27.38 10.39 -11.39
N SER A 50 -27.25 11.23 -12.40
CA SER A 50 -27.57 10.89 -13.80
C SER A 50 -26.44 10.13 -14.50
N ASP A 51 -25.21 10.40 -14.11
CA ASP A 51 -24.00 9.89 -14.79
C ASP A 51 -23.32 8.84 -13.90
N VAL A 52 -23.98 7.68 -13.72
CA VAL A 52 -23.40 6.53 -13.01
C VAL A 52 -22.85 5.55 -14.02
N VAL A 53 -21.54 5.36 -14.00
CA VAL A 53 -20.80 4.51 -14.93
C VAL A 53 -20.04 3.44 -14.16
N GLU A 54 -20.00 2.25 -14.73
CA GLU A 54 -19.11 1.16 -14.34
C GLU A 54 -17.95 1.15 -15.36
N GLU A 55 -16.76 1.60 -14.94
CA GLU A 55 -15.59 1.73 -15.80
C GLU A 55 -14.78 0.44 -15.77
N PRO A 56 -14.63 -0.27 -16.91
CA PRO A 56 -13.92 -1.54 -16.93
C PRO A 56 -12.45 -1.40 -16.55
N VAL A 57 -11.97 -2.28 -15.70
CA VAL A 57 -10.56 -2.40 -15.28
C VAL A 57 -10.11 -3.82 -15.59
N PRO A 58 -9.08 -4.02 -16.45
CA PRO A 58 -8.55 -5.36 -16.72
C PRO A 58 -7.78 -5.86 -15.51
N VAL A 59 -8.10 -7.06 -15.03
CA VAL A 59 -7.50 -7.67 -13.84
C VAL A 59 -7.17 -9.15 -14.06
N ASP A 60 -6.37 -9.72 -13.17
CA ASP A 60 -6.18 -11.16 -13.08
C ASP A 60 -7.01 -11.69 -11.89
N ALA A 61 -8.22 -12.16 -12.16
CA ALA A 61 -9.15 -12.60 -11.12
C ALA A 61 -8.65 -13.87 -10.42
N TRP A 62 -8.43 -13.78 -9.12
CA TRP A 62 -8.08 -14.89 -8.27
C TRP A 62 -9.23 -15.18 -7.30
N ARG A 63 -9.64 -16.47 -7.19
CA ARG A 63 -10.80 -16.85 -6.40
C ARG A 63 -10.49 -18.03 -5.49
N LEU A 64 -10.49 -17.81 -4.18
CA LEU A 64 -10.33 -18.90 -3.23
C LEU A 64 -11.57 -19.80 -3.21
N GLU A 65 -11.40 -21.09 -3.56
CA GLU A 65 -12.46 -22.09 -3.48
C GLU A 65 -12.27 -23.04 -2.30
N GLU A 66 -11.03 -23.49 -2.06
CA GLU A 66 -10.71 -24.42 -0.99
C GLU A 66 -9.23 -24.33 -0.61
N ALA A 67 -8.95 -24.29 0.68
CA ALA A 67 -7.58 -24.36 1.19
C ALA A 67 -7.52 -25.15 2.51
N TYR A 68 -6.64 -26.15 2.58
CA TYR A 68 -6.41 -26.90 3.81
C TYR A 68 -5.07 -27.64 3.82
N VAL A 69 -4.65 -28.03 5.04
CA VAL A 69 -3.53 -28.94 5.28
C VAL A 69 -4.07 -30.21 5.93
N GLU A 70 -3.71 -31.38 5.41
CA GLU A 70 -3.96 -32.66 6.05
C GLU A 70 -2.67 -33.21 6.68
N ALA A 71 -2.75 -33.61 7.95
CA ALA A 71 -1.71 -34.35 8.64
C ALA A 71 -2.32 -35.63 9.26
N GLY A 72 -1.91 -36.76 8.77
CA GLY A 72 -2.54 -38.04 9.12
C GLY A 72 -4.03 -38.10 8.70
N ARG A 73 -4.93 -38.10 9.71
CA ARG A 73 -6.40 -38.11 9.47
C ARG A 73 -7.04 -36.73 9.78
N THR A 74 -6.25 -35.76 10.18
CA THR A 74 -6.77 -34.46 10.59
C THR A 74 -6.62 -33.46 9.44
N ARG A 75 -7.71 -32.76 9.15
CA ARG A 75 -7.75 -31.63 8.23
C ARG A 75 -7.75 -30.33 9.02
N TYR A 76 -6.93 -29.38 8.60
CA TYR A 76 -6.82 -28.04 9.13
C TYR A 76 -7.20 -27.03 8.04
N ASP A 77 -8.27 -26.30 8.24
CA ASP A 77 -8.72 -25.27 7.29
C ASP A 77 -7.72 -24.12 7.22
N CYS A 78 -7.51 -23.64 6.02
CA CYS A 78 -6.53 -22.61 5.69
C CYS A 78 -7.17 -21.46 4.89
N ALA A 79 -6.45 -20.37 4.78
CA ALA A 79 -6.64 -19.34 3.76
C ALA A 79 -5.42 -19.33 2.82
N SER A 80 -5.31 -18.31 1.95
CA SER A 80 -4.19 -18.16 1.03
C SER A 80 -4.01 -16.70 0.64
N PHE A 81 -2.98 -16.40 -0.14
CA PHE A 81 -2.67 -15.08 -0.68
C PHE A 81 -3.19 -14.93 -2.11
N GLY A 82 -3.49 -13.72 -2.52
CA GLY A 82 -3.89 -13.42 -3.89
C GLY A 82 -2.83 -13.85 -4.92
N GLY A 83 -3.27 -14.36 -6.06
CA GLY A 83 -2.40 -14.78 -7.16
C GLY A 83 -1.58 -16.05 -6.95
N VAL A 84 -1.69 -16.70 -5.79
CA VAL A 84 -0.99 -17.97 -5.50
C VAL A 84 -1.46 -19.08 -6.45
N PRO A 85 -0.53 -19.87 -7.03
CA PRO A 85 -0.89 -20.97 -7.91
C PRO A 85 -1.55 -22.14 -7.14
N GLU A 86 -2.45 -22.84 -7.81
CA GLU A 86 -3.14 -24.02 -7.27
C GLU A 86 -2.22 -25.22 -7.09
N THR A 87 -2.60 -26.12 -6.17
CA THR A 87 -1.91 -27.40 -5.97
C THR A 87 -2.34 -28.50 -6.96
N GLY A 88 -3.32 -28.22 -7.79
CA GLY A 88 -4.03 -29.23 -8.58
C GLY A 88 -5.02 -30.06 -7.74
N ALA A 89 -5.83 -30.88 -8.42
CA ALA A 89 -6.96 -31.58 -7.81
C ALA A 89 -6.57 -32.55 -6.68
N ASN A 90 -5.38 -33.14 -6.76
CA ASN A 90 -4.92 -34.14 -5.77
C ASN A 90 -4.16 -33.53 -4.61
N GLY A 91 -3.92 -32.20 -4.64
CA GLY A 91 -3.04 -31.53 -3.68
C GLY A 91 -1.58 -31.97 -3.82
N ILE A 92 -0.74 -31.44 -2.94
CA ILE A 92 0.70 -31.77 -2.88
C ILE A 92 0.98 -32.52 -1.58
N ARG A 93 1.54 -33.74 -1.70
CA ARG A 93 2.04 -34.54 -0.57
C ARG A 93 3.55 -34.50 -0.53
N ALA A 94 4.10 -34.17 0.63
CA ALA A 94 5.53 -34.21 0.88
C ALA A 94 5.83 -34.13 2.38
N GLU A 95 7.09 -34.35 2.73
CA GLU A 95 7.60 -34.11 4.08
C GLU A 95 7.53 -32.62 4.43
N LEU A 96 7.04 -32.29 5.62
CA LEU A 96 7.01 -30.94 6.16
C LEU A 96 8.36 -30.61 6.79
N VAL A 97 8.94 -29.47 6.42
CA VAL A 97 10.18 -28.96 7.01
C VAL A 97 9.95 -27.57 7.57
N ASP A 98 10.42 -27.36 8.81
CA ASP A 98 10.34 -26.04 9.45
C ASP A 98 11.55 -25.22 9.02
N VAL A 99 11.31 -24.09 8.38
CA VAL A 99 12.33 -23.16 7.90
C VAL A 99 12.35 -21.86 8.71
N GLY A 100 11.72 -21.84 9.87
CA GLY A 100 11.63 -20.66 10.72
C GLY A 100 11.04 -19.48 9.95
N ARG A 101 11.75 -18.36 9.91
CA ARG A 101 11.33 -17.16 9.19
C ARG A 101 11.62 -17.21 7.68
N GLY A 102 12.23 -18.27 7.18
CA GLY A 102 12.63 -18.36 5.79
C GLY A 102 13.79 -17.45 5.41
N GLY A 103 14.56 -16.96 6.38
CA GLY A 103 15.76 -16.19 6.14
C GLY A 103 16.86 -17.04 5.51
N ARG A 104 17.84 -16.39 4.88
CA ARG A 104 18.92 -17.09 4.16
C ARG A 104 19.69 -18.08 5.03
N LYS A 105 19.90 -17.74 6.31
CA LYS A 105 20.62 -18.60 7.26
C LYS A 105 19.83 -19.87 7.57
N GLU A 106 18.52 -19.74 7.73
CA GLU A 106 17.60 -20.85 7.96
C GLU A 106 17.51 -21.73 6.70
N LEU A 107 17.24 -21.13 5.55
CA LEU A 107 17.14 -21.83 4.27
C LEU A 107 18.45 -22.49 3.80
N ASN A 108 19.62 -22.05 4.28
CA ASN A 108 20.88 -22.72 4.01
C ASN A 108 21.15 -23.94 4.90
N ARG A 109 20.37 -24.13 5.97
CA ARG A 109 20.50 -25.25 6.91
C ARG A 109 19.53 -26.38 6.62
N VAL A 110 18.45 -26.07 5.92
CA VAL A 110 17.37 -27.02 5.64
C VAL A 110 17.29 -27.25 4.13
N ASP A 111 17.34 -28.50 3.73
CA ASP A 111 17.03 -28.86 2.35
C ASP A 111 15.52 -28.82 2.17
N VAL A 112 15.03 -27.97 1.28
CA VAL A 112 13.61 -27.77 0.98
C VAL A 112 13.19 -28.37 -0.35
N ALA A 113 14.16 -28.92 -1.11
CA ALA A 113 13.84 -29.52 -2.40
C ALA A 113 12.85 -30.69 -2.23
N ASP A 114 11.81 -30.69 -3.05
CA ASP A 114 10.72 -31.68 -3.02
C ASP A 114 9.92 -31.74 -1.71
N ARG A 115 10.03 -30.77 -0.82
CA ARG A 115 9.36 -30.69 0.48
C ARG A 115 8.35 -29.57 0.57
N ILE A 116 7.55 -29.59 1.64
CA ILE A 116 6.62 -28.51 2.02
C ILE A 116 7.27 -27.70 3.14
N ALA A 117 7.45 -26.41 2.93
CA ALA A 117 8.07 -25.53 3.91
C ALA A 117 7.03 -24.93 4.87
N LEU A 118 7.24 -25.09 6.18
CA LEU A 118 6.52 -24.36 7.22
C LEU A 118 7.29 -23.09 7.57
N VAL A 119 6.63 -21.94 7.44
CA VAL A 119 7.26 -20.61 7.56
C VAL A 119 6.59 -19.79 8.64
N ASP A 120 7.37 -19.24 9.55
CA ASP A 120 6.92 -18.19 10.47
C ASP A 120 6.80 -16.88 9.71
N TRP A 121 5.58 -16.38 9.56
CA TRP A 121 5.43 -15.11 8.89
C TRP A 121 5.88 -13.93 9.75
N GLN A 122 6.63 -13.05 9.10
CA GLN A 122 7.00 -11.76 9.66
C GLN A 122 6.97 -10.72 8.54
N VAL A 123 6.24 -9.65 8.76
CA VAL A 123 6.09 -8.58 7.78
C VAL A 123 7.42 -7.91 7.46
N GLN A 124 8.29 -7.77 8.43
CA GLN A 124 9.58 -7.11 8.21
C GLN A 124 10.70 -7.95 8.80
N PRO A 125 11.71 -8.19 8.03
CA PRO A 125 12.03 -7.68 6.67
C PRO A 125 11.72 -8.68 5.55
N LEU A 126 11.03 -9.76 5.86
CA LEU A 126 10.78 -10.86 4.93
C LEU A 126 9.27 -10.97 4.69
N TRP A 127 8.82 -10.38 3.62
CA TRP A 127 7.45 -10.58 3.14
C TRP A 127 7.23 -12.02 2.71
N PRO A 128 6.05 -12.62 2.93
CA PRO A 128 5.80 -14.02 2.59
C PRO A 128 6.12 -14.37 1.15
N TYR A 129 5.84 -13.50 0.19
CA TYR A 129 6.11 -13.77 -1.20
C TYR A 129 7.62 -13.81 -1.53
N HIS A 130 8.45 -13.03 -0.85
CA HIS A 130 9.91 -13.12 -1.00
C HIS A 130 10.41 -14.50 -0.55
N VAL A 131 9.90 -14.96 0.59
CA VAL A 131 10.23 -16.30 1.09
C VAL A 131 9.70 -17.36 0.14
N GLY A 132 8.49 -17.22 -0.37
CA GLY A 132 7.88 -18.12 -1.34
C GLY A 132 8.69 -18.21 -2.63
N LEU A 133 9.15 -17.07 -3.16
CA LEU A 133 10.01 -17.03 -4.33
C LEU A 133 11.34 -17.76 -4.07
N GLU A 134 11.98 -17.49 -2.94
CA GLU A 134 13.23 -18.16 -2.55
C GLU A 134 13.05 -19.68 -2.40
N LEU A 135 11.95 -20.11 -1.77
CA LEU A 135 11.58 -21.51 -1.63
C LEU A 135 11.34 -22.17 -3.00
N GLY A 136 10.63 -21.51 -3.89
CA GLY A 136 10.40 -22.00 -5.26
C GLY A 136 11.70 -22.17 -6.04
N LEU A 137 12.63 -21.22 -5.92
CA LEU A 137 13.95 -21.31 -6.53
C LEU A 137 14.80 -22.47 -5.97
N ARG A 138 14.54 -22.89 -4.74
CA ARG A 138 15.19 -24.04 -4.08
C ARG A 138 14.45 -25.35 -4.30
N GLY A 139 13.34 -25.34 -5.03
CA GLY A 139 12.59 -26.55 -5.38
C GLY A 139 11.58 -27.01 -4.33
N ALA A 140 11.16 -26.15 -3.40
CA ALA A 140 10.05 -26.46 -2.50
C ALA A 140 8.76 -26.67 -3.31
N LYS A 141 7.96 -27.69 -2.92
CA LYS A 141 6.70 -28.02 -3.59
C LYS A 141 5.54 -27.14 -3.17
N ALA A 142 5.51 -26.74 -1.90
CA ALA A 142 4.50 -25.87 -1.35
C ALA A 142 5.05 -25.15 -0.11
N MET A 143 4.31 -24.13 0.33
CA MET A 143 4.60 -23.33 1.52
C MET A 143 3.37 -23.26 2.41
N VAL A 144 3.55 -23.42 3.70
CA VAL A 144 2.53 -23.22 4.74
C VAL A 144 3.01 -22.08 5.63
N VAL A 145 2.25 -21.01 5.68
CA VAL A 145 2.60 -19.79 6.42
C VAL A 145 1.81 -19.68 7.71
N VAL A 146 2.49 -19.36 8.78
CA VAL A 146 1.87 -19.10 10.08
C VAL A 146 2.51 -17.87 10.74
N ALA A 147 1.68 -16.96 11.25
CA ALA A 147 2.16 -15.89 12.11
C ALA A 147 2.37 -16.43 13.52
N ARG A 148 3.63 -16.45 13.96
CA ARG A 148 4.03 -16.89 15.32
C ARG A 148 4.39 -15.67 16.17
N ASP A 149 4.84 -15.95 17.39
CA ASP A 149 5.17 -14.91 18.37
C ASP A 149 6.04 -13.78 17.80
N GLY A 150 5.63 -12.55 18.07
CA GLY A 150 6.34 -11.35 17.64
C GLY A 150 6.04 -10.87 16.22
N GLY A 151 5.19 -11.56 15.48
CA GLY A 151 4.70 -11.08 14.18
C GLY A 151 3.68 -9.94 14.35
N PRO A 152 3.59 -9.01 13.42
CA PRO A 152 2.63 -7.91 13.50
C PRO A 152 1.19 -8.32 13.17
N TYR A 153 0.98 -9.36 12.34
CA TYR A 153 -0.34 -9.80 11.90
C TYR A 153 -0.70 -11.18 12.46
N TYR A 154 -2.01 -11.49 12.50
CA TYR A 154 -2.58 -12.79 12.91
C TYR A 154 -2.22 -13.20 14.34
N GLN A 155 -2.06 -12.23 15.22
CA GLN A 155 -1.76 -12.53 16.64
C GLN A 155 -2.98 -12.94 17.43
N ALA A 156 -4.18 -12.63 16.95
CA ALA A 156 -5.41 -13.06 17.60
C ALA A 156 -5.53 -14.59 17.59
N PRO A 157 -5.97 -15.21 18.69
CA PRO A 157 -6.23 -16.64 18.72
C PRO A 157 -7.23 -17.07 17.64
N GLY A 158 -6.93 -18.13 16.93
CA GLY A 158 -7.78 -18.66 15.85
C GLY A 158 -7.76 -17.86 14.55
N ALA A 159 -6.94 -16.82 14.43
CA ALA A 159 -6.87 -16.05 13.20
C ALA A 159 -6.37 -16.91 12.03
N LEU A 160 -7.14 -16.87 10.94
CA LEU A 160 -6.68 -17.14 9.59
C LEU A 160 -6.50 -15.79 8.94
N GLY A 161 -5.39 -15.60 8.26
CA GLY A 161 -5.13 -14.35 7.62
C GLY A 161 -4.70 -14.53 6.17
N THR A 162 -4.82 -13.47 5.41
CA THR A 162 -4.13 -13.30 4.15
C THR A 162 -3.31 -12.01 4.22
N PHE A 163 -2.52 -11.77 3.22
CA PHE A 163 -1.82 -10.52 3.06
C PHE A 163 -1.99 -10.05 1.62
N ASP A 164 -1.79 -8.76 1.41
CA ASP A 164 -1.88 -8.16 0.10
C ASP A 164 -0.95 -8.87 -0.87
N GLY A 165 -1.49 -9.11 -2.03
CA GLY A 165 -1.09 -10.23 -2.71
C GLY A 165 -0.23 -10.12 -3.90
N ILE A 166 0.99 -9.64 -3.86
CA ILE A 166 1.86 -10.07 -4.93
C ILE A 166 2.33 -11.49 -4.64
N TRP A 167 1.74 -12.44 -5.30
CA TRP A 167 2.33 -13.75 -5.35
C TRP A 167 2.77 -14.09 -6.76
N HIS A 168 3.97 -14.64 -6.90
CA HIS A 168 4.40 -15.12 -8.19
C HIS A 168 3.60 -16.36 -8.58
N ALA A 169 2.82 -16.27 -9.64
CA ALA A 169 2.07 -17.40 -10.18
C ALA A 169 2.99 -18.56 -10.60
N GLU A 170 4.29 -18.34 -10.71
CA GLU A 170 5.32 -19.35 -10.97
C GLU A 170 6.01 -19.83 -9.68
N GLY A 171 5.65 -19.29 -8.51
CA GLY A 171 6.14 -19.72 -7.20
C GLY A 171 5.46 -21.01 -6.72
N PRO A 172 5.82 -21.52 -5.54
CA PRO A 172 5.14 -22.67 -4.97
C PRO A 172 3.73 -22.29 -4.50
N PRO A 173 2.75 -23.20 -4.59
CA PRO A 173 1.48 -23.03 -3.90
C PRO A 173 1.69 -22.71 -2.41
N CYS A 174 0.85 -21.79 -1.88
CA CYS A 174 0.98 -21.32 -0.52
C CYS A 174 -0.39 -21.26 0.18
N VAL A 175 -0.43 -21.69 1.42
CA VAL A 175 -1.59 -21.55 2.29
C VAL A 175 -1.19 -20.91 3.61
N THR A 176 -2.13 -20.21 4.24
CA THR A 176 -1.97 -19.69 5.62
C THR A 176 -2.76 -20.57 6.57
N ILE A 177 -2.17 -20.90 7.72
CA ILE A 177 -2.76 -21.78 8.73
C ILE A 177 -2.83 -21.07 10.08
N ARG A 178 -3.85 -21.41 10.88
CA ARG A 178 -3.94 -20.91 12.27
C ARG A 178 -2.73 -21.34 13.08
N ARG A 179 -2.28 -20.45 13.95
CA ARG A 179 -1.12 -20.73 14.85
C ARG A 179 -1.31 -21.99 15.66
N GLU A 180 -2.49 -22.17 16.22
CA GLU A 180 -2.83 -23.31 17.07
C GLU A 180 -2.87 -24.62 16.29
N ASP A 181 -3.19 -24.57 14.99
CA ASP A 181 -3.19 -25.72 14.10
C ASP A 181 -1.79 -26.03 13.59
N ALA A 182 -1.01 -25.00 13.25
CA ALA A 182 0.39 -25.16 12.90
C ALA A 182 1.21 -25.81 14.02
N ALA A 183 0.92 -25.50 15.29
CA ALA A 183 1.56 -26.10 16.45
C ALA A 183 1.32 -27.61 16.60
N LYS A 184 0.32 -28.16 15.90
CA LYS A 184 0.01 -29.62 15.87
C LYS A 184 0.74 -30.33 14.72
N LEU A 185 1.33 -29.60 13.79
CA LEU A 185 2.12 -30.16 12.70
C LEU A 185 3.52 -30.50 13.20
N SER A 186 4.04 -31.64 12.76
CA SER A 186 5.37 -32.12 13.15
C SER A 186 6.31 -32.05 11.95
N ALA A 187 7.40 -31.31 12.05
CA ALA A 187 8.46 -31.36 11.06
C ALA A 187 8.98 -32.80 10.91
N GLY A 188 9.30 -33.19 9.67
CA GLY A 188 9.67 -34.56 9.32
C GLY A 188 8.48 -35.49 9.03
N SER A 189 7.24 -35.06 9.29
CA SER A 189 6.05 -35.83 8.92
C SER A 189 5.57 -35.51 7.50
N GLU A 190 4.91 -36.49 6.86
CA GLU A 190 4.21 -36.24 5.61
C GLU A 190 2.92 -35.47 5.85
N VAL A 191 2.73 -34.39 5.11
CA VAL A 191 1.49 -33.63 5.06
C VAL A 191 1.00 -33.48 3.62
N ARG A 192 -0.28 -33.14 3.47
CA ARG A 192 -0.87 -32.81 2.19
C ARG A 192 -1.43 -31.41 2.23
N VAL A 193 -0.97 -30.56 1.31
CA VAL A 193 -1.50 -29.21 1.09
C VAL A 193 -2.46 -29.26 -0.10
N VAL A 194 -3.65 -28.73 0.09
CA VAL A 194 -4.64 -28.54 -0.97
C VAL A 194 -4.99 -27.06 -1.04
N LEU A 195 -4.85 -26.51 -2.23
CA LEU A 195 -5.29 -25.17 -2.58
C LEU A 195 -5.98 -25.21 -3.94
N ARG A 196 -7.25 -24.84 -3.95
CA ARG A 196 -8.03 -24.58 -5.14
C ARG A 196 -8.36 -23.11 -5.18
N ALA A 197 -7.70 -22.41 -6.05
CA ALA A 197 -7.82 -20.97 -6.20
C ALA A 197 -7.50 -20.58 -7.65
N PRO A 198 -8.45 -20.81 -8.58
CA PRO A 198 -8.22 -20.53 -9.99
C PRO A 198 -7.87 -19.05 -10.21
N LEU A 199 -6.87 -18.83 -11.06
CA LEU A 199 -6.45 -17.53 -11.55
C LEU A 199 -6.89 -17.37 -13.01
N THR A 200 -7.83 -16.45 -13.25
CA THR A 200 -8.30 -16.11 -14.60
C THR A 200 -7.62 -14.81 -15.05
N ARG A 201 -6.67 -14.95 -15.98
CA ARG A 201 -5.96 -13.79 -16.52
C ARG A 201 -6.82 -13.01 -17.49
N GLY A 202 -6.67 -11.67 -17.45
CA GLY A 202 -7.40 -10.77 -18.34
C GLY A 202 -8.92 -10.79 -18.08
N ALA A 203 -9.33 -11.06 -16.86
CA ALA A 203 -10.70 -10.85 -16.41
C ALA A 203 -11.00 -9.34 -16.34
N GLU A 204 -12.25 -9.00 -16.11
CA GLU A 204 -12.71 -7.63 -16.01
C GLU A 204 -13.36 -7.39 -14.63
N ALA A 205 -12.90 -6.37 -13.96
CA ALA A 205 -13.52 -5.72 -12.81
C ALA A 205 -14.00 -4.32 -13.23
N ALA A 206 -14.56 -3.52 -12.34
CA ALA A 206 -14.92 -2.16 -12.70
C ALA A 206 -14.84 -1.18 -11.52
N ASN A 207 -14.29 0.01 -11.76
CA ASN A 207 -14.53 1.16 -10.89
C ASN A 207 -15.97 1.65 -11.09
N VAL A 208 -16.64 2.04 -10.01
CA VAL A 208 -17.99 2.61 -10.08
C VAL A 208 -17.91 4.11 -9.80
N ILE A 209 -18.48 4.92 -10.68
CA ILE A 209 -18.42 6.38 -10.58
C ILE A 209 -19.80 6.96 -10.71
N GLY A 210 -20.15 7.89 -9.81
CA GLY A 210 -21.30 8.76 -9.95
C GLY A 210 -20.86 10.22 -9.82
N VAL A 211 -21.32 11.10 -10.71
CA VAL A 211 -20.88 12.50 -10.72
C VAL A 211 -22.03 13.45 -10.40
N LEU A 212 -21.83 14.30 -9.39
CA LEU A 212 -22.68 15.45 -9.12
C LEU A 212 -22.11 16.68 -9.84
N PRO A 213 -22.88 17.35 -10.72
CA PRO A 213 -22.38 18.48 -11.47
C PRO A 213 -22.09 19.70 -10.60
N GLY A 214 -21.05 20.46 -10.94
CA GLY A 214 -20.73 21.75 -10.36
C GLY A 214 -21.10 22.92 -11.27
N ARG A 215 -20.87 24.14 -10.80
CA ARG A 215 -21.05 25.37 -11.61
C ARG A 215 -20.04 25.45 -12.75
N ARG A 216 -18.82 24.99 -12.51
CA ARG A 216 -17.74 24.90 -13.50
C ARG A 216 -17.78 23.55 -14.19
N ARG A 217 -17.44 23.52 -15.46
CA ARG A 217 -17.18 22.28 -16.16
C ARG A 217 -15.69 21.91 -16.01
N GLY A 218 -15.38 20.64 -16.07
CA GLY A 218 -14.00 20.14 -16.02
C GLY A 218 -13.85 18.95 -15.08
N ALA A 219 -12.62 18.60 -14.76
CA ALA A 219 -12.31 17.48 -13.88
C ALA A 219 -12.87 17.71 -12.46
N PRO A 220 -13.45 16.67 -11.85
CA PRO A 220 -14.12 16.77 -10.57
C PRO A 220 -13.14 16.87 -9.39
N ASN A 221 -13.64 17.30 -8.24
CA ASN A 221 -13.11 16.78 -6.98
C ASN A 221 -13.59 15.34 -6.83
N VAL A 222 -12.84 14.53 -6.10
CA VAL A 222 -13.11 13.09 -5.99
C VAL A 222 -13.18 12.68 -4.52
N VAL A 223 -14.13 11.84 -4.17
CA VAL A 223 -14.15 11.07 -2.93
C VAL A 223 -14.27 9.60 -3.27
N ALA A 224 -13.44 8.77 -2.64
CA ALA A 224 -13.37 7.36 -2.98
C ALA A 224 -13.14 6.46 -1.75
N GLY A 225 -13.41 5.18 -1.93
CA GLY A 225 -12.99 4.03 -1.16
C GLY A 225 -13.04 2.81 -2.07
N HIS A 226 -12.50 1.67 -1.66
CA HIS A 226 -12.51 0.48 -2.50
C HIS A 226 -13.60 -0.53 -2.10
N HIS A 227 -14.01 -1.39 -3.03
CA HIS A 227 -15.08 -2.35 -2.80
C HIS A 227 -14.68 -3.81 -2.97
N ASP A 228 -13.50 -4.08 -3.48
CA ASP A 228 -12.92 -5.42 -3.33
C ASP A 228 -12.47 -5.63 -1.88
N GLY A 229 -12.07 -6.81 -1.49
CA GLY A 229 -11.67 -7.04 -0.11
C GLY A 229 -11.35 -8.50 0.19
N TRP A 230 -10.49 -8.67 1.15
CA TRP A 230 -10.16 -9.95 1.75
C TRP A 230 -11.20 -10.33 2.81
N PHE A 231 -11.51 -11.62 2.91
CA PHE A 231 -12.53 -12.12 3.82
C PHE A 231 -13.87 -11.40 3.65
N ARG A 232 -14.47 -10.91 4.75
CA ARG A 232 -15.71 -10.12 4.68
C ARG A 232 -15.46 -8.65 4.38
N GLY A 233 -14.28 -8.15 4.76
CA GLY A 233 -13.86 -6.79 4.49
C GLY A 233 -14.92 -5.78 4.91
N ALA A 234 -15.38 -5.86 6.19
CA ALA A 234 -16.41 -4.97 6.69
C ALA A 234 -15.84 -3.58 7.03
N PHE A 235 -14.73 -3.58 7.77
CA PHE A 235 -14.00 -2.37 8.07
C PHE A 235 -13.12 -1.98 6.87
N ASP A 236 -12.47 -2.96 6.27
CA ASP A 236 -11.55 -2.83 5.15
C ASP A 236 -12.12 -3.52 3.88
N ASP A 237 -12.92 -2.83 2.94
CA ASP A 237 -13.17 -1.40 3.06
C ASP A 237 -14.65 -1.08 2.79
N ALA A 238 -15.57 -1.99 3.14
CA ALA A 238 -17.01 -1.72 2.97
C ALA A 238 -17.45 -0.46 3.75
N SER A 239 -16.71 -0.09 4.82
CA SER A 239 -16.99 1.09 5.62
C SER A 239 -16.77 2.40 4.85
N ALA A 240 -15.71 2.47 4.03
CA ALA A 240 -15.45 3.64 3.18
C ALA A 240 -16.44 3.74 2.01
N VAL A 241 -16.81 2.60 1.43
CA VAL A 241 -17.90 2.59 0.43
C VAL A 241 -19.19 3.14 1.03
N ALA A 242 -19.52 2.76 2.28
CA ALA A 242 -20.69 3.28 2.97
C ALA A 242 -20.61 4.80 3.17
N ILE A 243 -19.46 5.34 3.56
CA ILE A 243 -19.22 6.80 3.65
C ILE A 243 -19.44 7.45 2.28
N THR A 244 -18.86 6.91 1.22
CA THR A 244 -18.93 7.47 -0.13
C THR A 244 -20.37 7.50 -0.65
N LEU A 245 -21.13 6.42 -0.46
CA LEU A 245 -22.55 6.36 -0.86
C LEU A 245 -23.43 7.28 -0.01
N ALA A 246 -23.19 7.37 1.31
CA ALA A 246 -23.92 8.27 2.18
C ALA A 246 -23.67 9.74 1.82
N LEU A 247 -22.43 10.09 1.45
CA LEU A 247 -22.09 11.43 0.94
C LEU A 247 -22.81 11.70 -0.38
N ALA A 248 -22.78 10.77 -1.33
CA ALA A 248 -23.47 10.91 -2.61
C ALA A 248 -24.97 11.19 -2.40
N ARG A 249 -25.61 10.41 -1.55
CA ARG A 249 -27.02 10.57 -1.20
C ARG A 249 -27.32 11.94 -0.56
N ALA A 250 -26.51 12.35 0.41
CA ALA A 250 -26.71 13.62 1.10
C ALA A 250 -26.51 14.82 0.16
N PHE A 251 -25.43 14.83 -0.62
CA PHE A 251 -25.12 15.93 -1.54
C PHE A 251 -26.15 16.06 -2.65
N ALA A 252 -26.65 14.97 -3.20
CA ALA A 252 -27.69 14.97 -4.21
C ALA A 252 -29.04 15.43 -3.62
N THR A 253 -29.48 14.88 -2.48
CA THR A 253 -30.76 15.18 -1.83
C THR A 253 -30.83 16.63 -1.33
N GLU A 254 -29.79 17.13 -0.69
CA GLU A 254 -29.73 18.51 -0.20
C GLU A 254 -29.43 19.52 -1.33
N SER A 255 -29.28 19.06 -2.56
CA SER A 255 -28.98 19.88 -3.74
C SER A 255 -27.80 20.84 -3.49
N VAL A 256 -26.73 20.31 -2.94
CA VAL A 256 -25.52 21.09 -2.59
C VAL A 256 -24.97 21.78 -3.83
N LYS A 257 -24.66 23.07 -3.69
CA LYS A 257 -24.12 23.87 -4.80
C LYS A 257 -22.60 23.82 -4.76
N LEU A 258 -22.03 23.10 -5.70
CA LEU A 258 -20.58 22.93 -5.85
C LEU A 258 -20.02 23.88 -6.93
N GLU A 259 -18.80 24.35 -6.74
CA GLU A 259 -18.06 25.08 -7.77
C GLU A 259 -17.51 24.14 -8.83
N ARG A 260 -16.93 22.99 -8.41
CA ARG A 260 -16.44 21.92 -9.29
C ARG A 260 -17.42 20.74 -9.27
N PRO A 261 -17.46 19.91 -10.31
CA PRO A 261 -18.12 18.62 -10.20
C PRO A 261 -17.50 17.79 -9.05
N LEU A 262 -18.29 16.92 -8.44
CA LEU A 262 -17.81 15.98 -7.42
C LEU A 262 -18.12 14.56 -7.90
N ALA A 263 -17.06 13.74 -8.04
CA ALA A 263 -17.16 12.33 -8.33
C ALA A 263 -17.15 11.52 -7.03
N PHE A 264 -18.12 10.64 -6.90
CA PHE A 264 -18.19 9.61 -5.89
C PHE A 264 -17.73 8.31 -6.54
N VAL A 265 -16.62 7.78 -6.08
CA VAL A 265 -15.94 6.66 -6.71
C VAL A 265 -15.86 5.49 -5.75
N SER A 266 -16.07 4.29 -6.27
CA SER A 266 -15.71 3.07 -5.57
C SER A 266 -14.72 2.31 -6.46
N HIS A 267 -13.47 2.22 -5.99
CA HIS A 267 -12.42 1.54 -6.74
C HIS A 267 -12.55 0.02 -6.60
N THR A 268 -12.17 -0.69 -7.67
CA THR A 268 -11.87 -2.12 -7.64
C THR A 268 -10.37 -2.32 -7.55
N ALA A 269 -9.96 -3.54 -7.28
CA ALA A 269 -8.56 -3.96 -7.33
C ALA A 269 -7.61 -3.08 -6.49
N GLU A 270 -8.05 -2.71 -5.31
CA GLU A 270 -7.19 -2.11 -4.30
C GLU A 270 -6.31 -3.20 -3.67
N GLU A 271 -6.92 -4.26 -3.22
CA GLU A 271 -6.30 -5.35 -2.49
C GLU A 271 -5.46 -6.28 -3.38
N TYR A 272 -5.90 -6.44 -4.63
CA TYR A 272 -5.27 -7.30 -5.61
C TYR A 272 -5.79 -7.01 -7.02
N GLY A 273 -4.89 -6.75 -7.95
CA GLY A 273 -5.24 -6.42 -9.34
C GLY A 273 -4.63 -7.34 -10.37
N ILE A 274 -3.33 -7.20 -10.62
CA ILE A 274 -2.61 -7.93 -11.68
C ILE A 274 -1.53 -8.80 -11.07
N ALA A 275 -1.61 -10.11 -11.33
CA ALA A 275 -0.60 -11.06 -10.89
C ALA A 275 0.79 -10.72 -11.45
N ASN A 276 1.79 -10.70 -10.57
CA ASN A 276 3.18 -10.42 -10.93
C ASN A 276 3.42 -9.01 -11.48
N SER A 277 2.61 -8.05 -11.10
CA SER A 277 2.81 -6.64 -11.46
C SER A 277 3.36 -5.84 -10.28
N SER A 278 3.84 -4.63 -10.57
CA SER A 278 4.21 -3.64 -9.56
C SER A 278 2.98 -2.93 -8.96
N TYR A 279 1.81 -3.19 -9.49
CA TYR A 279 0.52 -2.64 -9.07
C TYR A 279 -0.44 -3.76 -8.70
N ASP A 280 -0.10 -4.48 -7.66
CA ASP A 280 -1.01 -5.40 -7.01
C ASP A 280 -1.97 -4.66 -6.11
N TRP A 281 -1.52 -3.56 -5.48
CA TRP A 281 -2.36 -2.64 -4.72
C TRP A 281 -2.80 -1.45 -5.53
N CYS A 282 -3.98 -0.92 -5.20
CA CYS A 282 -4.50 0.35 -5.74
C CYS A 282 -4.56 0.37 -7.26
N TYR A 283 -4.63 -0.82 -7.89
CA TYR A 283 -4.56 -0.93 -9.34
C TYR A 283 -5.73 -0.24 -10.03
N GLY A 284 -6.96 -0.34 -9.47
CA GLY A 284 -8.14 0.34 -10.01
C GLY A 284 -8.00 1.86 -9.99
N ALA A 285 -7.50 2.42 -8.89
CA ALA A 285 -7.24 3.85 -8.76
C ALA A 285 -6.13 4.31 -9.72
N TRP A 286 -5.05 3.51 -9.84
CA TRP A 286 -4.00 3.77 -10.81
C TRP A 286 -4.52 3.74 -12.25
N TYR A 287 -5.30 2.72 -12.60
CA TYR A 287 -5.87 2.57 -13.94
C TYR A 287 -6.78 3.76 -14.28
N GLN A 288 -7.60 4.19 -13.33
CA GLN A 288 -8.48 5.33 -13.49
C GLN A 288 -7.73 6.63 -13.82
N ILE A 289 -6.74 7.01 -13.02
CA ILE A 289 -6.04 8.30 -13.20
C ILE A 289 -5.06 8.26 -14.39
N VAL A 290 -4.61 7.06 -14.79
CA VAL A 290 -3.59 6.86 -15.83
C VAL A 290 -4.22 6.59 -17.20
N HIS A 291 -5.29 5.83 -17.26
CA HIS A 291 -5.92 5.39 -18.50
C HIS A 291 -7.24 6.11 -18.78
N ASP A 292 -8.17 6.09 -17.86
CA ASP A 292 -9.54 6.54 -18.13
C ASP A 292 -9.70 8.05 -17.99
N HIS A 293 -9.11 8.64 -16.96
CA HIS A 293 -9.25 10.06 -16.62
C HIS A 293 -7.93 10.79 -16.52
N ARG A 294 -7.13 10.72 -17.58
CA ARG A 294 -5.84 11.45 -17.66
C ARG A 294 -5.96 12.96 -17.45
N ASP A 295 -7.10 13.53 -17.81
CA ASP A 295 -7.41 14.93 -17.61
C ASP A 295 -7.58 15.28 -16.11
N TRP A 296 -7.93 14.32 -15.26
CA TRP A 296 -8.00 14.53 -13.81
C TRP A 296 -6.63 14.86 -13.22
N SER A 297 -5.56 14.31 -13.77
CA SER A 297 -4.20 14.62 -13.31
C SER A 297 -3.84 16.09 -13.40
N THR A 298 -4.49 16.83 -14.31
CA THR A 298 -4.28 18.26 -14.53
C THR A 298 -5.49 19.11 -14.17
N GLY A 299 -6.66 18.50 -14.01
CA GLY A 299 -7.98 19.14 -13.82
C GLY A 299 -8.55 19.04 -12.41
N SER A 300 -8.44 17.90 -11.73
CA SER A 300 -9.03 17.71 -10.39
C SER A 300 -8.42 18.62 -9.35
N GLY A 301 -9.26 19.22 -8.53
CA GLY A 301 -8.82 20.11 -7.46
C GLY A 301 -8.36 19.35 -6.23
N PHE A 302 -9.01 18.21 -5.93
CA PHE A 302 -8.80 17.47 -4.69
C PHE A 302 -9.27 16.02 -4.82
N TYR A 303 -8.56 15.12 -4.17
CA TYR A 303 -8.93 13.71 -4.01
C TYR A 303 -8.94 13.35 -2.53
N LEU A 304 -10.06 12.85 -2.05
CA LEU A 304 -10.25 12.31 -0.70
C LEU A 304 -10.40 10.80 -0.79
N ASN A 305 -9.41 10.06 -0.35
CA ASN A 305 -9.53 8.63 -0.13
C ASN A 305 -10.05 8.36 1.27
N VAL A 306 -10.91 7.41 1.42
CA VAL A 306 -11.38 6.89 2.69
C VAL A 306 -10.95 5.44 2.77
N GLU A 307 -10.32 5.07 3.84
CA GLU A 307 -9.94 3.73 4.22
C GLU A 307 -10.66 3.32 5.49
N GLY A 308 -10.52 2.07 5.90
CA GLY A 308 -11.15 1.48 7.06
C GLY A 308 -11.53 2.47 8.16
N SER A 309 -12.81 2.68 8.36
CA SER A 309 -13.36 3.72 9.23
C SER A 309 -14.47 3.20 10.13
N GLY A 310 -14.64 3.86 11.30
CA GLY A 310 -15.72 3.55 12.24
C GLY A 310 -15.28 2.76 13.47
N ARG A 311 -14.00 2.52 13.69
CA ARG A 311 -13.50 2.05 14.99
C ARG A 311 -13.38 3.24 15.94
N PRO A 312 -13.57 3.05 17.26
CA PRO A 312 -13.45 4.12 18.26
C PRO A 312 -12.01 4.55 18.50
N ASP A 313 -11.32 4.88 17.45
CA ASP A 313 -9.91 5.22 17.36
C ASP A 313 -9.73 6.64 16.81
N PRO A 314 -8.55 7.27 16.99
CA PRO A 314 -8.29 8.59 16.43
C PRO A 314 -8.46 8.61 14.91
N PHE A 315 -9.07 9.67 14.40
CA PHE A 315 -9.14 9.94 12.97
C PHE A 315 -7.74 10.25 12.42
N VAL A 316 -7.23 9.39 11.57
CA VAL A 316 -5.93 9.53 10.92
C VAL A 316 -6.13 10.21 9.58
N VAL A 317 -5.31 11.21 9.28
CA VAL A 317 -5.29 11.89 7.99
C VAL A 317 -3.87 11.81 7.44
N ASP A 318 -3.69 10.97 6.42
CA ASP A 318 -2.44 10.93 5.68
C ASP A 318 -2.43 12.06 4.68
N THR A 319 -1.49 12.97 4.86
CA THR A 319 -1.48 14.22 4.11
C THR A 319 -0.08 14.68 3.76
N PRO A 320 0.12 15.20 2.54
CA PRO A 320 1.36 15.90 2.24
C PRO A 320 1.46 17.21 3.06
N PRO A 321 2.68 17.68 3.35
CA PRO A 321 2.92 18.81 4.24
C PRO A 321 2.22 20.10 3.84
N GLU A 322 2.00 20.32 2.55
CA GLU A 322 1.36 21.51 2.00
C GLU A 322 -0.12 21.64 2.34
N LEU A 323 -0.83 20.54 2.60
CA LEU A 323 -2.23 20.51 3.02
C LEU A 323 -2.38 20.49 4.54
N ALA A 324 -1.34 20.14 5.28
CA ALA A 324 -1.41 19.87 6.72
C ALA A 324 -1.91 21.06 7.55
N ARG A 325 -1.68 22.31 7.10
CA ARG A 325 -2.17 23.50 7.81
C ARG A 325 -3.68 23.62 7.76
N TRP A 326 -4.25 23.45 6.58
CA TRP A 326 -5.70 23.43 6.39
C TRP A 326 -6.34 22.30 7.20
N LEU A 327 -5.88 21.07 7.00
CA LEU A 327 -6.44 19.88 7.64
C LEU A 327 -6.37 19.93 9.16
N ARG A 328 -5.26 20.43 9.72
CA ARG A 328 -5.16 20.63 11.18
C ARG A 328 -6.22 21.61 11.70
N SER A 329 -6.54 22.64 10.94
CA SER A 329 -7.60 23.59 11.30
C SER A 329 -8.97 22.95 11.23
N SER A 330 -9.27 22.20 10.17
CA SER A 330 -10.56 21.51 9.96
C SER A 330 -10.79 20.41 11.00
N CYS A 331 -9.81 19.55 11.25
CA CYS A 331 -9.93 18.51 12.28
C CYS A 331 -10.08 19.10 13.69
N ARG A 332 -9.42 20.23 13.98
CA ARG A 332 -9.63 20.92 15.26
C ARG A 332 -11.06 21.40 15.43
N ARG A 333 -11.65 22.00 14.40
CA ARG A 333 -13.08 22.41 14.43
C ARG A 333 -13.98 21.19 14.59
N ALA A 334 -13.75 20.12 13.82
CA ALA A 334 -14.51 18.89 13.94
C ALA A 334 -14.43 18.28 15.36
N THR A 335 -13.27 18.35 16.02
CA THR A 335 -13.11 17.92 17.42
C THR A 335 -13.90 18.81 18.37
N GLN A 336 -13.86 20.14 18.19
CA GLN A 336 -14.64 21.09 19.00
C GLN A 336 -16.15 20.89 18.85
N ASP A 337 -16.60 20.50 17.67
CA ASP A 337 -18.00 20.19 17.37
C ASP A 337 -18.42 18.77 17.84
N GLY A 338 -17.51 18.00 18.45
CA GLY A 338 -17.78 16.66 18.97
C GLY A 338 -17.83 15.56 17.90
N LEU A 339 -17.40 15.84 16.67
CA LEU A 339 -17.39 14.85 15.58
C LEU A 339 -16.22 13.90 15.68
N LEU A 340 -15.11 14.32 16.29
CA LEU A 340 -13.91 13.51 16.50
C LEU A 340 -13.65 13.28 17.99
N PRO A 341 -14.46 12.48 18.68
CA PRO A 341 -14.37 12.27 20.13
C PRO A 341 -13.06 11.59 20.56
N HIS A 342 -12.46 10.81 19.66
CA HIS A 342 -11.19 10.10 19.89
C HIS A 342 -9.97 10.92 19.41
N GLY A 343 -10.19 12.19 18.97
CA GLY A 343 -9.14 13.04 18.45
C GLY A 343 -8.75 12.72 17.00
N TYR A 344 -7.61 13.28 16.59
CA TYR A 344 -7.08 13.08 15.23
C TYR A 344 -5.56 13.07 15.21
N LYS A 345 -4.99 12.49 14.15
CA LYS A 345 -3.55 12.47 13.84
C LYS A 345 -3.35 12.88 12.39
N LEU A 346 -2.28 13.64 12.11
CA LEU A 346 -1.80 13.82 10.74
C LEU A 346 -0.55 12.97 10.55
N ALA A 347 -0.53 12.19 9.49
CA ALA A 347 0.58 11.33 9.11
C ALA A 347 1.05 11.65 7.68
N ALA A 348 2.18 11.13 7.28
CA ALA A 348 2.65 11.21 5.90
C ALA A 348 1.90 10.19 5.04
N PRO A 349 1.60 10.50 3.77
CA PRO A 349 1.00 9.55 2.85
C PRO A 349 1.89 8.31 2.68
N THR A 350 1.25 7.18 2.52
CA THR A 350 1.90 5.90 2.20
C THR A 350 1.66 5.55 0.73
N THR A 351 2.35 4.53 0.23
CA THR A 351 2.11 3.98 -1.11
C THR A 351 1.06 2.87 -1.11
N TRP A 352 0.45 2.59 0.03
CA TRP A 352 -0.42 1.45 0.28
C TRP A 352 -1.91 1.80 0.27
N THR A 353 -2.26 2.92 -0.32
CA THR A 353 -3.65 3.36 -0.47
C THR A 353 -3.82 4.09 -1.79
N GLU A 354 -5.04 4.19 -2.29
CA GLU A 354 -5.36 4.82 -3.59
C GLU A 354 -5.00 6.32 -3.64
N VAL A 355 -4.70 6.92 -2.49
CA VAL A 355 -4.17 8.29 -2.47
C VAL A 355 -2.86 8.41 -3.26
N TRP A 356 -2.08 7.32 -3.32
CA TRP A 356 -0.76 7.35 -3.94
C TRP A 356 -0.78 7.58 -5.45
N PRO A 357 -1.55 6.83 -6.28
CA PRO A 357 -1.63 7.10 -7.71
C PRO A 357 -2.06 8.53 -8.02
N PHE A 358 -3.01 9.09 -7.27
CA PHE A 358 -3.47 10.46 -7.44
C PHE A 358 -2.42 11.50 -7.04
N LEU A 359 -1.72 11.31 -5.93
CA LEU A 359 -0.58 12.16 -5.54
C LEU A 359 0.55 12.10 -6.57
N ALA A 360 0.88 10.90 -7.06
CA ALA A 360 1.90 10.70 -8.09
C ALA A 360 1.51 11.39 -9.40
N ALA A 361 0.22 11.40 -9.74
CA ALA A 361 -0.31 12.14 -10.88
C ALA A 361 -0.37 13.66 -10.67
N GLY A 362 -0.14 14.15 -9.43
CA GLY A 362 -0.12 15.58 -9.10
C GLY A 362 -1.44 16.16 -8.62
N VAL A 363 -2.40 15.31 -8.26
CA VAL A 363 -3.66 15.75 -7.64
C VAL A 363 -3.43 15.98 -6.14
N PRO A 364 -3.83 17.13 -5.57
CA PRO A 364 -3.82 17.33 -4.12
C PRO A 364 -4.71 16.28 -3.45
N SER A 365 -4.13 15.39 -2.64
CA SER A 365 -4.84 14.21 -2.16
C SER A 365 -4.56 13.94 -0.69
N ILE A 366 -5.54 13.37 0.00
CA ILE A 366 -5.41 12.86 1.36
C ILE A 366 -6.07 11.50 1.48
N ASN A 367 -5.56 10.69 2.41
CA ASN A 367 -6.23 9.50 2.88
C ASN A 367 -6.77 9.73 4.29
N VAL A 368 -7.94 9.19 4.62
CA VAL A 368 -8.52 9.24 5.97
C VAL A 368 -8.95 7.86 6.42
N SER A 369 -8.69 7.55 7.69
CA SER A 369 -9.02 6.25 8.27
C SER A 369 -9.15 6.32 9.80
N THR A 370 -9.56 5.21 10.40
CA THR A 370 -9.38 4.95 11.83
C THR A 370 -8.56 3.67 12.08
N PHE A 371 -7.61 3.38 11.19
CA PHE A 371 -6.68 2.26 11.32
C PHE A 371 -5.78 2.41 12.54
N THR A 372 -5.61 1.34 13.28
CA THR A 372 -4.72 1.28 14.45
C THR A 372 -3.85 0.05 14.44
N THR A 373 -2.77 0.10 15.23
CA THR A 373 -1.91 -1.06 15.43
C THR A 373 -2.65 -2.26 16.04
N GLU A 374 -3.74 -2.02 16.80
CA GLU A 374 -4.55 -3.10 17.34
C GLU A 374 -5.33 -3.81 16.24
N PHE A 375 -5.96 -3.06 15.35
CA PHE A 375 -6.62 -3.62 14.17
C PHE A 375 -5.64 -4.45 13.34
N ASP A 376 -4.47 -3.91 13.02
CA ASP A 376 -3.43 -4.62 12.27
C ASP A 376 -3.06 -5.99 12.90
N ARG A 377 -3.13 -6.08 14.21
CA ARG A 377 -2.74 -7.30 14.94
C ARG A 377 -3.86 -8.31 15.10
N THR A 378 -5.11 -7.89 15.01
CA THR A 378 -6.24 -8.72 15.43
C THR A 378 -7.20 -9.05 14.31
N GLU A 379 -7.51 -8.10 13.44
CA GLU A 379 -8.63 -8.21 12.51
C GLU A 379 -8.22 -8.01 11.05
N TYR A 380 -7.19 -7.18 10.81
CA TYR A 380 -6.76 -6.83 9.44
C TYR A 380 -6.47 -8.06 8.60
N HIS A 381 -7.14 -8.14 7.46
CA HIS A 381 -7.07 -9.25 6.52
C HIS A 381 -7.27 -10.63 7.16
N THR A 382 -8.22 -10.71 8.09
CA THR A 382 -8.63 -11.96 8.74
C THR A 382 -10.15 -12.13 8.71
N GLN A 383 -10.62 -13.32 9.10
CA GLN A 383 -12.05 -13.59 9.24
C GLN A 383 -12.73 -12.77 10.37
N TYR A 384 -11.96 -12.00 11.13
CA TYR A 384 -12.46 -11.17 12.24
C TYR A 384 -12.81 -9.75 11.83
N ASP A 385 -12.52 -9.36 10.59
CA ASP A 385 -13.01 -8.10 10.03
C ASP A 385 -14.50 -8.24 9.66
N THR A 386 -15.35 -7.92 10.62
CA THR A 386 -16.80 -8.12 10.57
C THR A 386 -17.56 -6.86 11.01
N THR A 387 -18.82 -6.72 10.59
CA THR A 387 -19.65 -5.55 10.82
C THR A 387 -19.82 -5.18 12.30
N ASP A 388 -19.80 -6.16 13.22
CA ASP A 388 -19.91 -5.92 14.66
C ASP A 388 -18.71 -5.18 15.28
N ARG A 389 -17.63 -5.01 14.51
CA ARG A 389 -16.45 -4.24 14.91
C ARG A 389 -16.55 -2.75 14.61
N ILE A 390 -17.60 -2.31 13.93
CA ILE A 390 -17.80 -0.93 13.51
C ILE A 390 -18.81 -0.23 14.44
N ASP A 391 -18.43 0.93 14.95
CA ASP A 391 -19.32 1.90 15.61
C ASP A 391 -19.95 2.79 14.54
N PHE A 392 -21.21 2.51 14.19
CA PHE A 392 -21.92 3.22 13.13
C PHE A 392 -22.31 4.65 13.51
N ASP A 393 -22.48 4.96 14.79
CA ASP A 393 -22.67 6.34 15.25
C ASP A 393 -21.40 7.16 15.03
N TYR A 394 -20.25 6.55 15.26
CA TYR A 394 -18.97 7.19 14.97
C TYR A 394 -18.73 7.27 13.47
N LEU A 395 -19.02 6.24 12.70
CA LEU A 395 -18.94 6.24 11.25
C LEU A 395 -19.78 7.37 10.63
N ALA A 396 -20.99 7.62 11.15
CA ALA A 396 -21.83 8.74 10.71
C ALA A 396 -21.17 10.11 11.00
N ARG A 397 -20.49 10.26 12.14
CA ARG A 397 -19.72 11.50 12.43
C ARG A 397 -18.52 11.65 11.51
N LEU A 398 -17.80 10.57 11.21
CA LEU A 398 -16.69 10.58 10.26
C LEU A 398 -17.17 10.96 8.86
N THR A 399 -18.34 10.47 8.45
CA THR A 399 -18.98 10.84 7.17
C THR A 399 -19.25 12.35 7.12
N GLU A 400 -19.69 12.95 8.23
CA GLU A 400 -19.87 14.42 8.31
C GLU A 400 -18.53 15.15 8.20
N VAL A 401 -17.47 14.64 8.82
CA VAL A 401 -16.12 15.23 8.69
C VAL A 401 -15.66 15.20 7.23
N CYS A 402 -15.81 14.06 6.55
CA CYS A 402 -15.45 13.91 5.13
C CYS A 402 -16.27 14.90 4.26
N GLY A 403 -17.57 15.02 4.48
CA GLY A 403 -18.41 15.99 3.77
C GLY A 403 -17.96 17.43 3.98
N ARG A 404 -17.57 17.81 5.20
CA ARG A 404 -17.01 19.15 5.48
C ARG A 404 -15.69 19.39 4.76
N LEU A 405 -14.80 18.40 4.73
CA LEU A 405 -13.52 18.49 4.02
C LEU A 405 -13.73 18.68 2.51
N LEU A 406 -14.69 17.98 1.91
CA LEU A 406 -15.05 18.14 0.50
C LEU A 406 -15.58 19.54 0.19
N LEU A 407 -16.47 20.08 1.05
CA LEU A 407 -17.00 21.44 0.89
C LEU A 407 -15.91 22.51 1.07
N GLU A 408 -15.01 22.34 2.02
CA GLU A 408 -13.87 23.24 2.21
C GLU A 408 -12.92 23.18 1.02
N ALA A 409 -12.66 21.99 0.47
CA ALA A 409 -11.84 21.81 -0.72
C ALA A 409 -12.47 22.48 -1.94
N ASP A 410 -13.79 22.32 -2.15
CA ASP A 410 -14.53 22.95 -3.23
C ASP A 410 -14.54 24.49 -3.11
N ALA A 411 -14.53 25.02 -1.87
CA ALA A 411 -14.39 26.43 -1.59
C ALA A 411 -12.96 26.97 -1.75
N GLY A 412 -12.01 26.14 -2.21
CA GLY A 412 -10.63 26.53 -2.51
C GLY A 412 -9.60 26.31 -1.38
N ALA A 413 -9.97 25.61 -0.31
CA ALA A 413 -9.01 25.31 0.77
C ALA A 413 -7.87 24.39 0.29
N ALA A 414 -8.16 23.47 -0.65
CA ALA A 414 -7.17 22.61 -1.25
C ALA A 414 -6.27 23.31 -2.28
N ASP A 415 -6.67 24.45 -2.81
CA ASP A 415 -5.87 25.28 -3.72
C ASP A 415 -4.81 26.12 -2.98
N ALA A 416 -5.02 26.36 -1.67
CA ALA A 416 -4.14 27.15 -0.83
C ALA A 416 -2.97 26.32 -0.25
N LEU A 417 -2.15 25.73 -1.14
CA LEU A 417 -1.06 24.84 -0.76
C LEU A 417 0.10 25.60 -0.08
N ASP A 418 0.48 25.17 1.13
CA ASP A 418 1.62 25.74 1.88
C ASP A 418 2.94 25.08 1.46
N PHE A 419 3.44 25.38 0.25
CA PHE A 419 4.73 24.86 -0.21
C PHE A 419 5.92 25.24 0.66
N PRO A 420 5.97 26.39 1.36
CA PRO A 420 6.95 26.61 2.42
C PRO A 420 6.92 25.55 3.52
N ALA A 421 5.74 25.00 3.87
CA ALA A 421 5.67 23.90 4.83
C ALA A 421 6.32 22.62 4.28
N ARG A 422 6.10 22.31 3.00
CA ARG A 422 6.77 21.18 2.32
C ARG A 422 8.29 21.36 2.30
N ALA A 423 8.77 22.56 1.93
CA ALA A 423 10.19 22.85 1.93
C ALA A 423 10.82 22.71 3.33
N ARG A 424 10.15 23.21 4.38
CA ARG A 424 10.59 23.04 5.78
C ARG A 424 10.57 21.56 6.22
N HIS A 425 9.60 20.78 5.75
CA HIS A 425 9.54 19.36 6.06
C HIS A 425 10.74 18.63 5.44
N LEU A 426 11.04 18.88 4.18
CA LEU A 426 12.21 18.34 3.49
C LEU A 426 13.52 18.75 4.19
N GLU A 427 13.66 20.02 4.56
CA GLU A 427 14.82 20.53 5.30
C GLU A 427 15.04 19.72 6.60
N ARG A 428 13.99 19.51 7.39
CA ARG A 428 14.07 18.74 8.63
C ARG A 428 14.39 17.25 8.38
N SER A 429 13.88 16.71 7.29
CA SER A 429 14.14 15.32 6.90
C SER A 429 15.57 15.09 6.43
N LEU A 430 16.26 16.16 6.03
CA LEU A 430 17.62 16.16 5.52
C LEU A 430 18.65 16.66 6.55
N SER A 431 18.30 16.76 7.84
CA SER A 431 19.22 17.21 8.88
C SER A 431 20.38 16.22 9.10
N GLY A 432 21.59 16.71 9.33
CA GLY A 432 22.78 15.93 9.65
C GLY A 432 23.84 15.89 8.53
N LEU A 433 24.40 14.73 8.23
CA LEU A 433 25.46 14.54 7.22
C LEU A 433 25.06 14.96 5.81
N VAL A 434 23.75 14.91 5.48
CA VAL A 434 23.22 15.30 4.17
C VAL A 434 23.49 16.76 3.87
N HIS A 435 23.39 17.66 4.85
CA HIS A 435 23.76 19.06 4.63
C HIS A 435 25.18 19.21 4.09
N LYS A 436 26.14 18.46 4.64
CA LYS A 436 27.55 18.50 4.20
C LYS A 436 27.76 17.81 2.84
N GLY A 437 27.02 16.74 2.55
CA GLY A 437 27.10 16.03 1.28
C GLY A 437 26.39 16.76 0.14
N LEU A 438 25.22 17.33 0.40
CA LEU A 438 24.46 18.16 -0.54
C LEU A 438 25.18 19.49 -0.86
N GLU A 439 25.85 20.11 0.09
CA GLU A 439 26.68 21.28 -0.14
C GLU A 439 27.82 21.03 -1.14
N ARG A 440 28.32 19.80 -1.23
CA ARG A 440 29.41 19.42 -2.13
C ARG A 440 28.95 18.95 -3.53
N SER A 441 27.75 18.36 -3.63
CA SER A 441 27.32 17.69 -4.87
C SER A 441 26.27 18.44 -5.67
N LEU A 442 25.61 19.39 -5.08
CA LEU A 442 24.36 19.94 -5.60
C LEU A 442 24.49 21.28 -6.25
N LEU A 443 25.43 21.75 -6.92
CA LEU A 443 25.22 22.94 -7.76
C LEU A 443 26.43 23.78 -8.11
N GLY A 444 27.60 23.53 -7.61
CA GLY A 444 28.64 24.54 -7.81
C GLY A 444 28.19 25.95 -7.36
N LEU A 445 27.09 26.02 -6.59
CA LEU A 445 26.57 27.25 -5.98
C LEU A 445 27.25 27.41 -4.64
N GLU A 446 28.30 28.20 -4.67
CA GLU A 446 28.99 28.65 -3.46
C GLU A 446 28.02 29.29 -2.48
N ARG A 447 27.97 28.75 -1.24
CA ARG A 447 27.65 29.43 0.00
C ARG A 447 26.23 29.97 0.25
N ALA A 448 25.17 29.34 -0.22
CA ALA A 448 23.85 29.64 0.36
C ALA A 448 23.54 28.66 1.51
N ASP A 449 23.21 29.19 2.69
CA ASP A 449 22.69 28.41 3.82
C ASP A 449 21.51 27.58 3.37
N GLY A 450 21.52 26.25 3.64
CA GLY A 450 20.47 25.33 3.24
C GLY A 450 19.06 25.80 3.63
N ARG A 451 18.91 26.48 4.77
CA ARG A 451 17.65 27.10 5.21
C ARG A 451 17.15 28.19 4.27
N GLN A 452 18.03 29.07 3.82
CA GLN A 452 17.65 30.13 2.88
C GLN A 452 17.21 29.55 1.55
N ARG A 453 17.83 28.47 1.12
CA ARG A 453 17.52 27.77 -0.12
C ARG A 453 16.13 27.13 -0.07
N PHE A 454 15.81 26.36 0.96
CA PHE A 454 14.48 25.75 1.12
C PHE A 454 13.38 26.81 1.27
N THR A 455 13.66 27.89 1.96
CA THR A 455 12.73 29.03 2.07
C THR A 455 12.51 29.70 0.71
N ALA A 456 13.54 29.80 -0.13
CA ALA A 456 13.43 30.36 -1.48
C ALA A 456 12.64 29.44 -2.41
N ILE A 457 12.89 28.12 -2.34
CA ILE A 457 12.12 27.10 -3.06
C ILE A 457 10.64 27.18 -2.67
N GLY A 458 10.33 27.19 -1.37
CA GLY A 458 8.95 27.26 -0.89
C GLY A 458 8.22 28.52 -1.34
N ARG A 459 8.91 29.67 -1.39
CA ARG A 459 8.33 30.92 -1.92
C ARG A 459 8.11 30.87 -3.43
N GLY A 460 9.04 30.28 -4.17
CA GLY A 460 8.91 30.12 -5.63
C GLY A 460 7.77 29.19 -6.00
N LEU A 461 7.55 28.12 -5.24
CA LEU A 461 6.47 27.16 -5.48
C LEU A 461 5.07 27.77 -5.32
N HIS A 462 4.91 28.83 -4.54
CA HIS A 462 3.64 29.55 -4.46
C HIS A 462 3.20 30.21 -5.78
N GLY A 463 4.13 30.43 -6.69
CA GLY A 463 3.83 30.98 -8.03
C GLY A 463 3.55 29.92 -9.09
N LEU A 464 3.68 28.61 -8.74
CA LEU A 464 3.40 27.52 -9.65
C LEU A 464 1.94 27.09 -9.56
N ASP A 465 1.45 26.46 -10.64
CA ASP A 465 0.25 25.66 -10.55
C ASP A 465 0.46 24.61 -9.44
N ALA A 466 -0.50 24.53 -8.53
CA ALA A 466 -0.48 23.63 -7.38
C ALA A 466 -0.17 22.18 -7.74
N ARG A 467 -0.62 21.74 -8.92
CA ARG A 467 -0.41 20.41 -9.47
C ARG A 467 1.01 20.14 -9.93
N GLU A 468 1.61 21.14 -10.55
CA GLU A 468 3.00 21.06 -10.98
C GLU A 468 3.93 20.95 -9.79
N ALA A 469 3.61 21.67 -8.71
CA ALA A 469 4.38 21.63 -7.48
C ALA A 469 4.21 20.31 -6.69
N ALA A 470 3.05 19.68 -6.73
CA ALA A 470 2.81 18.38 -6.09
C ALA A 470 3.63 17.22 -6.71
N ARG A 471 4.08 17.35 -7.95
CA ARG A 471 4.95 16.38 -8.64
C ARG A 471 6.40 16.39 -8.17
N TYR A 472 6.79 17.34 -7.31
CA TYR A 472 8.16 17.46 -6.80
C TYR A 472 8.27 16.86 -5.40
N PRO A 473 9.42 16.65 -4.93
CA PRO A 473 10.11 15.45 -4.47
C PRO A 473 9.27 14.55 -3.58
N HIS A 474 9.38 13.27 -3.83
CA HIS A 474 8.81 12.26 -2.96
C HIS A 474 9.46 12.31 -1.59
N GLU A 475 8.65 12.42 -0.54
CA GLU A 475 9.09 12.36 0.85
C GLU A 475 9.82 11.05 1.16
N GLN A 476 9.44 9.98 0.47
CA GLN A 476 10.07 8.68 0.59
C GLN A 476 11.58 8.75 0.33
N THR A 477 12.02 9.39 -0.77
CA THR A 477 13.46 9.52 -1.05
C THR A 477 14.19 10.27 0.05
N ALA A 478 13.56 11.29 0.66
CA ALA A 478 14.13 12.03 1.78
C ALA A 478 14.19 11.17 3.06
N GLN A 479 13.17 10.35 3.30
CA GLN A 479 13.15 9.41 4.40
C GLN A 479 14.21 8.32 4.25
N ASP A 480 14.38 7.78 3.05
CA ASP A 480 15.38 6.76 2.76
C ASP A 480 16.80 7.29 2.93
N VAL A 481 17.08 8.50 2.48
CA VAL A 481 18.36 9.17 2.75
C VAL A 481 18.62 9.25 4.25
N ARG A 482 17.64 9.68 5.06
CA ARG A 482 17.78 9.75 6.52
C ARG A 482 18.02 8.39 7.16
N ARG A 483 17.32 7.35 6.70
CA ARG A 483 17.50 5.98 7.22
C ARG A 483 18.85 5.40 6.86
N LEU A 484 19.33 5.64 5.64
CA LEU A 484 20.68 5.26 5.22
C LEU A 484 21.77 5.94 6.05
N GLU A 485 21.58 7.22 6.40
CA GLU A 485 22.47 7.93 7.31
C GLU A 485 22.49 7.33 8.71
N ALA A 486 21.31 7.07 9.28
CA ALA A 486 21.19 6.47 10.61
C ALA A 486 21.79 5.07 10.65
N ALA A 487 21.57 4.27 9.61
CA ALA A 487 22.19 2.96 9.46
C ALA A 487 23.73 3.05 9.39
N LEU A 488 24.27 3.97 8.60
CA LEU A 488 25.71 4.18 8.48
C LEU A 488 26.34 4.63 9.82
N GLN A 489 25.68 5.53 10.55
CA GLN A 489 26.12 5.94 11.89
C GLN A 489 26.14 4.78 12.87
N SER A 490 25.08 3.94 12.85
CA SER A 490 24.98 2.75 13.72
C SER A 490 26.09 1.74 13.40
N VAL A 491 26.38 1.49 12.12
CA VAL A 491 27.51 0.62 11.70
C VAL A 491 28.83 1.14 12.23
N ARG A 492 29.09 2.44 12.12
CA ARG A 492 30.30 3.09 12.64
C ARG A 492 30.41 3.01 14.16
N ALA A 493 29.30 2.98 14.85
CA ALA A 493 29.22 2.79 16.30
C ALA A 493 29.28 1.33 16.73
N GLY A 494 29.34 0.38 15.80
CA GLY A 494 29.30 -1.06 16.09
C GLY A 494 27.91 -1.61 16.46
N ASP A 495 26.84 -0.81 16.33
CA ASP A 495 25.47 -1.24 16.61
C ASP A 495 24.78 -1.80 15.34
N ASN A 496 25.11 -3.04 15.04
CA ASN A 496 24.57 -3.75 13.89
C ASN A 496 23.05 -3.98 13.97
N GLY A 497 22.49 -4.07 15.18
CA GLY A 497 21.06 -4.25 15.37
C GLY A 497 20.25 -3.00 15.00
N SER A 498 20.71 -1.82 15.39
CA SER A 498 20.08 -0.54 14.98
C SER A 498 20.26 -0.31 13.49
N ALA A 499 21.45 -0.57 12.95
CA ALA A 499 21.70 -0.45 11.51
C ALA A 499 20.75 -1.35 10.70
N ALA A 500 20.57 -2.60 11.11
CA ALA A 500 19.64 -3.53 10.44
C ALA A 500 18.19 -3.05 10.48
N ARG A 501 17.74 -2.46 11.61
CA ARG A 501 16.38 -1.90 11.70
C ARG A 501 16.16 -0.70 10.78
N GLU A 502 17.13 0.18 10.65
CA GLU A 502 17.01 1.33 9.74
C GLU A 502 17.06 0.91 8.27
N LEU A 503 17.97 -0.01 7.91
CA LEU A 503 18.06 -0.52 6.54
C LEU A 503 16.81 -1.29 6.11
N ALA A 504 16.21 -2.05 7.02
CA ALA A 504 14.99 -2.78 6.73
C ALA A 504 13.78 -1.88 6.37
N ARG A 505 13.89 -0.60 6.66
CA ARG A 505 12.84 0.41 6.39
C ARG A 505 13.13 1.27 5.16
N VAL A 506 14.31 1.15 4.55
CA VAL A 506 14.65 1.86 3.33
C VAL A 506 13.93 1.21 2.17
N GLY A 507 13.21 1.99 1.39
CA GLY A 507 12.49 1.50 0.22
C GLY A 507 11.36 0.51 0.51
N LEU A 508 10.89 0.39 1.77
CA LEU A 508 9.90 -0.62 2.16
C LEU A 508 8.62 -0.58 1.32
N ASN A 509 8.20 0.61 0.95
CA ASN A 509 7.00 0.80 0.14
C ASN A 509 7.22 0.39 -1.33
N TRP A 510 8.46 0.16 -1.74
CA TRP A 510 8.84 -0.29 -3.07
C TRP A 510 9.14 -1.78 -3.10
N LEU A 511 9.52 -2.36 -1.97
CA LEU A 511 9.91 -3.77 -1.86
C LEU A 511 8.76 -4.73 -2.16
N CYS A 512 7.54 -4.27 -2.03
CA CYS A 512 6.36 -5.09 -2.27
C CYS A 512 6.04 -5.25 -3.76
N SER A 513 6.41 -4.26 -4.58
CA SER A 513 5.97 -4.15 -5.95
C SER A 513 6.92 -4.75 -7.02
N ASP A 514 8.14 -5.20 -6.66
CA ASP A 514 9.22 -5.21 -7.65
C ASP A 514 9.71 -6.55 -8.14
N LEU A 515 9.13 -7.64 -7.70
CA LEU A 515 9.49 -8.95 -8.22
C LEU A 515 8.51 -9.39 -9.31
N GLY A 516 8.45 -8.65 -10.42
CA GLY A 516 7.70 -9.05 -11.60
C GLY A 516 8.18 -10.40 -12.18
N PRO A 517 7.38 -11.02 -13.05
CA PRO A 517 7.70 -12.30 -13.67
C PRO A 517 9.06 -12.30 -14.36
N GLU A 518 9.47 -11.16 -14.87
CA GLU A 518 10.77 -10.96 -15.53
C GLU A 518 11.92 -11.11 -14.54
N ALA A 519 11.82 -10.48 -13.37
CA ALA A 519 12.81 -10.62 -12.30
C ALA A 519 12.92 -12.06 -11.82
N PHE A 520 11.78 -12.75 -11.65
CA PHE A 520 11.74 -14.16 -11.32
C PHE A 520 12.43 -15.04 -12.39
N ARG A 521 12.13 -14.82 -13.68
CA ARG A 521 12.75 -15.56 -14.78
C ARG A 521 14.24 -15.31 -14.87
N ILE A 522 14.68 -14.06 -14.72
CA ILE A 522 16.08 -13.68 -14.73
C ILE A 522 16.81 -14.36 -13.57
N GLU A 523 16.28 -14.30 -12.37
CA GLU A 523 16.90 -14.89 -11.21
C GLU A 523 16.92 -16.43 -11.29
N ARG A 524 15.84 -17.05 -11.73
CA ARG A 524 15.78 -18.49 -12.00
C ARG A 524 16.80 -18.92 -13.06
N SER A 525 16.98 -18.13 -14.13
CA SER A 525 17.98 -18.43 -15.16
C SER A 525 19.43 -18.26 -14.66
N ARG A 526 19.67 -17.30 -13.78
CA ARG A 526 20.97 -17.07 -13.16
C ARG A 526 21.35 -18.18 -12.18
N ARG A 527 20.39 -18.72 -11.42
CA ARG A 527 20.62 -19.77 -10.43
C ARG A 527 20.84 -21.14 -11.01
N GLY A 528 20.29 -21.45 -12.19
CA GLY A 528 20.49 -22.73 -12.86
C GLY A 528 21.95 -23.07 -13.18
N ARG A 529 22.90 -22.17 -12.88
CA ARG A 529 24.32 -22.33 -13.20
C ARG A 529 25.28 -22.31 -12.03
N LYS A 530 24.95 -21.80 -10.84
CA LYS A 530 25.78 -21.87 -9.59
C LYS A 530 25.01 -21.34 -8.39
N ALA A 531 25.23 -21.92 -7.23
CA ALA A 531 24.68 -21.72 -5.89
C ALA A 531 23.77 -20.50 -5.62
N PRO A 532 22.71 -20.64 -4.82
CA PRO A 532 21.63 -19.67 -4.71
C PRO A 532 22.11 -18.32 -4.15
N ARG A 533 22.05 -17.29 -4.96
CA ARG A 533 21.95 -15.91 -4.46
C ARG A 533 20.46 -15.62 -4.31
N ALA A 534 20.10 -14.96 -3.22
CA ALA A 534 18.70 -14.63 -2.96
C ALA A 534 18.11 -13.76 -4.08
N CYS A 535 16.84 -13.98 -4.39
CA CYS A 535 16.06 -13.20 -5.37
C CYS A 535 16.07 -11.69 -5.08
N TRP A 536 16.40 -11.34 -3.88
CA TRP A 536 16.65 -9.99 -3.38
C TRP A 536 17.65 -9.18 -4.22
N ALA A 537 18.50 -9.83 -5.02
CA ALA A 537 19.40 -9.16 -5.94
C ALA A 537 18.68 -8.59 -7.18
N ALA A 538 17.45 -9.02 -7.44
CA ALA A 538 16.65 -8.50 -8.53
C ALA A 538 16.04 -7.11 -8.23
N GLN A 539 16.12 -6.65 -6.99
CA GLN A 539 15.62 -5.34 -6.53
C GLN A 539 16.56 -4.17 -6.89
N GLY A 540 17.54 -4.39 -7.70
CA GLY A 540 18.54 -3.38 -8.11
C GLY A 540 18.09 -2.41 -9.18
N ASP A 541 16.78 -2.22 -9.42
CA ASP A 541 16.31 -1.21 -10.35
C ASP A 541 16.57 0.19 -9.77
N PRO A 542 17.31 1.04 -10.50
CA PRO A 542 17.63 2.39 -10.05
C PRO A 542 16.42 3.28 -9.80
N ASP A 543 15.27 2.96 -10.37
CA ASP A 543 14.04 3.75 -10.21
C ASP A 543 13.23 3.32 -8.98
N VAL A 544 13.54 2.19 -8.39
CA VAL A 544 12.77 1.54 -7.32
C VAL A 544 13.40 1.67 -5.93
N GLY A 545 14.60 2.13 -5.83
CA GLY A 545 15.30 2.29 -4.54
C GLY A 545 16.61 1.50 -4.46
N PRO A 546 17.39 1.64 -3.38
CA PRO A 546 18.67 0.97 -3.26
C PRO A 546 18.48 -0.51 -2.92
N ASP A 547 19.15 -1.38 -3.66
CA ASP A 547 19.34 -2.78 -3.27
C ASP A 547 20.26 -2.85 -2.05
N LEU A 548 19.68 -3.15 -0.91
CA LEU A 548 20.36 -3.20 0.40
C LEU A 548 20.39 -4.61 1.00
N TRP A 549 20.05 -5.60 0.20
CA TRP A 549 19.97 -6.97 0.71
C TRP A 549 21.29 -7.50 1.26
N GLU A 550 22.40 -7.30 0.54
CA GLU A 550 23.71 -7.76 1.00
C GLU A 550 24.12 -7.09 2.31
N GLU A 551 23.82 -5.81 2.45
CA GLU A 551 24.06 -5.01 3.64
C GLU A 551 23.23 -5.51 4.82
N LEU A 552 21.94 -5.72 4.58
CA LEU A 552 21.01 -6.19 5.61
C LEU A 552 21.34 -7.61 6.07
N ALA A 553 21.60 -8.51 5.13
CA ALA A 553 21.99 -9.89 5.42
C ALA A 553 23.31 -9.98 6.20
N SER A 554 24.28 -9.08 5.90
CA SER A 554 25.53 -8.99 6.65
C SER A 554 25.30 -8.55 8.10
N LEU A 555 24.50 -7.49 8.30
CA LEU A 555 24.18 -6.99 9.64
C LEU A 555 23.44 -8.00 10.53
N ARG A 556 22.72 -8.91 9.92
CA ARG A 556 22.02 -10.00 10.62
C ARG A 556 22.85 -11.25 10.81
N GLY A 557 24.08 -11.26 10.32
CA GLY A 557 24.91 -12.46 10.33
C GLY A 557 24.38 -13.60 9.46
N GLU A 558 23.54 -13.27 8.47
CA GLU A 558 22.89 -14.22 7.57
C GLU A 558 23.80 -14.64 6.40
N GLN A 559 24.91 -13.94 6.19
CA GLN A 559 25.93 -14.31 5.22
C GLN A 559 27.01 -15.19 5.90
N GLY A 560 27.14 -16.43 5.47
CA GLY A 560 28.20 -17.31 5.94
C GLY A 560 29.57 -16.72 5.65
N GLY A 561 30.25 -16.21 6.68
CA GLY A 561 31.65 -15.88 6.66
C GLY A 561 32.05 -14.42 6.36
N ARG A 562 31.13 -13.50 6.14
CA ARG A 562 31.46 -12.06 6.08
C ARG A 562 30.89 -11.32 7.26
N GLU A 563 31.72 -10.97 8.21
CA GLU A 563 31.34 -10.02 9.25
C GLU A 563 31.14 -8.62 8.67
N PRO A 564 30.21 -7.82 9.26
CA PRO A 564 30.11 -6.40 8.95
C PRO A 564 31.49 -5.75 9.13
N GLY A 565 32.03 -5.22 8.08
CA GLY A 565 33.38 -4.66 8.07
C GLY A 565 33.45 -3.41 7.20
N PRO A 566 34.67 -2.89 6.92
CA PRO A 566 34.85 -1.68 6.11
C PRO A 566 34.18 -1.70 4.73
N TRP A 567 33.89 -2.89 4.19
CA TRP A 567 33.17 -3.03 2.94
C TRP A 567 31.69 -2.58 3.06
N LEU A 568 31.04 -2.90 4.20
CA LEU A 568 29.66 -2.52 4.46
C LEU A 568 29.54 -1.00 4.59
N GLU A 569 30.46 -0.39 5.33
CA GLU A 569 30.52 1.08 5.45
C GLU A 569 30.66 1.74 4.08
N ARG A 570 31.58 1.27 3.22
CA ARG A 570 31.74 1.80 1.85
C ARG A 570 30.49 1.59 0.98
N ARG A 571 29.80 0.46 1.13
CA ARG A 571 28.55 0.20 0.39
C ARG A 571 27.46 1.15 0.82
N LEU A 572 27.27 1.34 2.12
CA LEU A 572 26.28 2.28 2.66
C LEU A 572 26.61 3.72 2.27
N GLU A 573 27.88 4.12 2.30
CA GLU A 573 28.32 5.43 1.80
C GLU A 573 27.99 5.61 0.31
N HIS A 574 28.21 4.58 -0.49
CA HIS A 574 27.90 4.62 -1.92
C HIS A 574 26.39 4.76 -2.17
N GLN A 575 25.56 3.96 -1.48
CA GLN A 575 24.11 4.01 -1.59
C GLN A 575 23.56 5.36 -1.09
N LEU A 576 24.06 5.84 0.04
CA LEU A 576 23.70 7.15 0.57
C LEU A 576 24.04 8.26 -0.43
N ALA A 577 25.25 8.25 -1.00
CA ALA A 577 25.64 9.25 -2.00
C ALA A 577 24.80 9.17 -3.28
N ARG A 578 24.36 7.98 -3.68
CA ARG A 578 23.46 7.78 -4.82
C ARG A 578 22.07 8.37 -4.53
N SER A 579 21.47 8.01 -3.40
CA SER A 579 20.15 8.53 -2.98
C SER A 579 20.17 10.04 -2.76
N GLN A 580 21.28 10.58 -2.22
CA GLN A 580 21.49 12.03 -2.10
C GLN A 580 21.54 12.74 -3.46
N ARG A 581 22.24 12.16 -4.45
CA ARG A 581 22.27 12.71 -5.82
C ARG A 581 20.89 12.71 -6.48
N GLU A 582 20.09 11.65 -6.27
CA GLU A 582 18.74 11.60 -6.79
C GLU A 582 17.84 12.65 -6.14
N LEU A 583 17.85 12.72 -4.82
CA LEU A 583 17.13 13.76 -4.09
C LEU A 583 17.56 15.15 -4.54
N GLY A 584 18.85 15.35 -4.77
CA GLY A 584 19.40 16.59 -5.28
C GLY A 584 18.84 16.96 -6.65
N ARG A 585 18.82 16.02 -7.58
CA ARG A 585 18.22 16.24 -8.91
C ARG A 585 16.76 16.63 -8.83
N ARG A 586 15.99 16.04 -7.90
CA ARG A 586 14.59 16.37 -7.67
C ARG A 586 14.43 17.78 -7.08
N LEU A 587 15.28 18.14 -6.10
CA LEU A 587 15.30 19.48 -5.53
C LEU A 587 15.73 20.55 -6.56
N ASP A 588 16.65 20.24 -7.45
CA ASP A 588 17.07 21.14 -8.52
C ASP A 588 15.97 21.40 -9.55
N ARG A 589 15.22 20.36 -9.92
CA ARG A 589 14.03 20.53 -10.76
C ARG A 589 12.99 21.41 -10.07
N MET A 590 12.75 21.18 -8.78
CA MET A 590 11.86 21.98 -7.96
C MET A 590 12.32 23.46 -7.89
N ALA A 591 13.61 23.71 -7.71
CA ALA A 591 14.17 25.05 -7.69
C ALA A 591 14.10 25.75 -9.06
N ALA A 592 14.32 25.01 -10.15
CA ALA A 592 14.19 25.52 -11.51
C ALA A 592 12.74 25.90 -11.83
N ALA A 593 11.78 25.04 -11.49
CA ALA A 593 10.36 25.35 -11.62
C ALA A 593 9.97 26.58 -10.79
N ALA A 594 10.38 26.66 -9.53
CA ALA A 594 10.15 27.79 -8.64
C ALA A 594 10.75 29.13 -9.15
N SER A 595 11.77 29.08 -10.01
CA SER A 595 12.40 30.25 -10.61
C SER A 595 11.83 30.64 -11.98
N GLY A 596 10.73 30.01 -12.40
CA GLY A 596 10.12 30.27 -13.72
C GLY A 596 10.94 29.74 -14.91
N ARG A 597 11.98 28.98 -14.65
CA ARG A 597 12.72 28.24 -15.68
C ARG A 597 11.96 26.93 -15.95
N ILE A 598 10.98 27.01 -16.84
CA ILE A 598 10.23 25.84 -17.28
C ILE A 598 11.18 24.97 -18.09
N PHE A 599 11.81 24.02 -17.45
CA PHE A 599 12.15 22.79 -18.17
C PHE A 599 10.84 22.02 -18.28
N PRO A 600 10.38 21.67 -19.50
CA PRO A 600 9.34 20.68 -19.61
C PRO A 600 9.87 19.49 -18.81
N LEU A 601 9.19 19.17 -17.71
CA LEU A 601 9.37 17.85 -17.11
C LEU A 601 9.20 16.87 -18.26
N PRO A 602 10.10 15.91 -18.47
CA PRO A 602 9.66 14.73 -19.15
C PRO A 602 8.38 14.38 -18.37
N ARG A 603 7.22 14.50 -19.02
CA ARG A 603 6.03 13.86 -18.51
C ARG A 603 6.55 12.48 -18.17
N PRO A 604 6.43 11.98 -16.92
CA PRO A 604 6.66 10.57 -16.73
C PRO A 604 5.81 9.96 -17.85
N ARG A 605 6.46 9.42 -18.85
CA ARG A 605 5.71 8.69 -19.84
C ARG A 605 5.09 7.63 -19.00
N LEU A 606 3.78 7.55 -19.04
CA LEU A 606 3.05 6.50 -18.35
C LEU A 606 3.52 5.12 -18.82
N GLU A 607 4.25 5.08 -19.93
CA GLU A 607 5.06 4.01 -20.49
C GLU A 607 6.36 3.73 -19.71
N ASP A 608 6.85 4.67 -18.90
CA ASP A 608 8.06 4.54 -18.10
C ASP A 608 7.75 4.14 -16.63
N LEU A 609 6.48 4.03 -16.26
CA LEU A 609 6.07 3.31 -15.07
C LEU A 609 6.15 1.81 -15.42
N PRO A 610 6.85 0.99 -14.64
CA PRO A 610 6.96 -0.43 -14.92
C PRO A 610 5.55 -1.02 -15.04
N ALA A 611 5.28 -1.64 -16.19
CA ALA A 611 4.05 -2.36 -16.45
C ALA A 611 3.97 -3.63 -15.58
#